data_4c352dee704441ec00def5db923ba927
#
_entry.id   4c352dee704441ec00def5db923ba927
#
_cell.length_a   1.000
_cell.length_b   1.000
_cell.length_c   1.000
_cell.angle_alpha   90.00
_cell.angle_beta   90.00
_cell.angle_gamma   90.00
#
_symmetry.space_group_name_H-M   'P 1'
#
loop_
_entity.id
_entity.type
_entity.pdbx_description
1 polymer ?
#
loop_
_entity_poly.entity_id
_entity_poly.type
_entity_poly.pdbx_seq_one_letter_code
_entity_poly.pdbx_strand_id
1 'polypeptide(L)'
;LEDAETKAARGHHAARQRFLSGGSELDVHHAYTQAVGCIDRELPYETIVCLDEKGAILHYCGKRAGVQGKVLLIDAGAKTLGYGSDITRTWCAPQADPRFAALLCDMDALQLAICARVRPGMPYLDLHHAAHVLLGDLLKKHGILQLGGEEAVQQGLTAPFFPHGLGHFLGIQVHDVGGRQKTPEGGVVPPPRQYPYLRTTRTIEEGHVFTIEPGLYFIEMLLRPFRSGAKAQLFNWTLIDALASHGGIRIEDNLLVTKDGHRNLTRPKI
;
A
#
# COMPACT_ATOMS: atom_id res chain seq x y z
N LEU A 1 -14.34 9.85 -10.45
CA LEU A 1 -13.33 9.45 -9.45
C LEU A 1 -13.41 10.29 -8.18
N GLU A 2 -13.37 11.62 -8.23
CA GLU A 2 -13.39 12.48 -7.03
C GLU A 2 -14.57 12.22 -6.09
N ASP A 3 -15.76 11.93 -6.61
CA ASP A 3 -16.91 11.57 -5.80
C ASP A 3 -16.74 10.20 -5.15
N ALA A 4 -16.13 9.24 -5.86
CA ALA A 4 -15.79 7.94 -5.32
C ALA A 4 -14.77 8.06 -4.18
N GLU A 5 -13.73 8.90 -4.36
CA GLU A 5 -12.75 9.25 -3.31
C GLU A 5 -13.42 9.83 -2.07
N THR A 6 -14.33 10.79 -2.27
CA THR A 6 -15.05 11.44 -1.16
C THR A 6 -15.92 10.44 -0.39
N LYS A 7 -16.57 9.50 -1.08
CA LYS A 7 -17.34 8.44 -0.43
C LYS A 7 -16.43 7.50 0.35
N ALA A 8 -15.34 7.03 -0.27
CA ALA A 8 -14.39 6.12 0.37
C ALA A 8 -13.73 6.77 1.59
N ALA A 9 -13.33 8.05 1.52
CA ALA A 9 -12.75 8.78 2.64
C ALA A 9 -13.68 8.83 3.86
N ARG A 10 -14.99 9.04 3.66
CA ARG A 10 -15.98 8.95 4.75
C ARG A 10 -16.01 7.55 5.38
N GLY A 11 -15.95 6.50 4.54
CA GLY A 11 -15.87 5.12 4.99
C GLY A 11 -14.61 4.85 5.81
N HIS A 12 -13.45 5.30 5.35
CA HIS A 12 -12.18 5.18 6.08
C HIS A 12 -12.21 5.89 7.43
N HIS A 13 -12.81 7.09 7.48
CA HIS A 13 -12.97 7.81 8.74
C HIS A 13 -13.84 7.04 9.76
N ALA A 14 -14.98 6.51 9.32
CA ALA A 14 -15.84 5.69 10.16
C ALA A 14 -15.15 4.38 10.62
N ALA A 15 -14.45 3.71 9.71
CA ALA A 15 -13.66 2.52 10.00
C ALA A 15 -12.59 2.79 11.08
N ARG A 16 -11.83 3.89 10.94
CA ARG A 16 -10.84 4.31 11.94
C ARG A 16 -11.47 4.55 13.30
N GLN A 17 -12.59 5.27 13.36
CA GLN A 17 -13.29 5.55 14.62
C GLN A 17 -13.77 4.22 15.27
N ARG A 18 -14.32 3.31 14.47
CA ARG A 18 -14.78 2.02 14.96
C ARG A 18 -13.64 1.16 15.49
N PHE A 19 -12.49 1.14 14.79
CA PHE A 19 -11.27 0.48 15.28
C PHE A 19 -10.80 1.05 16.61
N LEU A 20 -10.67 2.38 16.73
CA LEU A 20 -10.20 3.03 17.96
C LEU A 20 -11.15 2.84 19.14
N SER A 21 -12.42 2.57 18.89
CA SER A 21 -13.40 2.20 19.92
C SER A 21 -13.42 0.70 20.26
N GLY A 22 -12.47 -0.09 19.75
CA GLY A 22 -12.34 -1.53 20.03
C GLY A 22 -13.19 -2.42 19.13
N GLY A 23 -13.54 -1.98 17.91
CA GLY A 23 -14.25 -2.78 16.94
C GLY A 23 -13.41 -3.93 16.39
N SER A 24 -14.05 -5.06 16.11
CA SER A 24 -13.50 -6.19 15.38
C SER A 24 -13.37 -5.89 13.88
N GLU A 25 -12.70 -6.77 13.11
CA GLU A 25 -12.61 -6.63 11.65
C GLU A 25 -14.01 -6.52 11.00
N LEU A 26 -14.96 -7.32 11.45
CA LEU A 26 -16.32 -7.27 10.94
C LEU A 26 -17.04 -5.96 11.32
N ASP A 27 -16.84 -5.46 12.53
CA ASP A 27 -17.42 -4.18 12.96
C ASP A 27 -16.85 -3.00 12.16
N VAL A 28 -15.55 -3.02 11.86
CA VAL A 28 -14.86 -2.00 11.06
C VAL A 28 -15.39 -2.02 9.63
N HIS A 29 -15.56 -3.23 9.04
CA HIS A 29 -16.15 -3.40 7.72
C HIS A 29 -17.57 -2.84 7.65
N HIS A 30 -18.42 -3.16 8.62
CA HIS A 30 -19.78 -2.63 8.66
C HIS A 30 -19.82 -1.10 8.83
N ALA A 31 -18.94 -0.54 9.66
CA ALA A 31 -18.85 0.91 9.81
C ALA A 31 -18.42 1.59 8.48
N TYR A 32 -17.51 0.97 7.75
CA TYR A 32 -17.09 1.44 6.42
C TYR A 32 -18.27 1.42 5.43
N THR A 33 -18.90 0.27 5.21
CA THR A 33 -20.00 0.10 4.24
C THR A 33 -21.21 0.97 4.55
N GLN A 34 -21.55 1.12 5.84
CA GLN A 34 -22.61 2.01 6.29
C GLN A 34 -22.30 3.48 5.96
N ALA A 35 -21.07 3.95 6.20
CA ALA A 35 -20.67 5.32 5.93
C ALA A 35 -20.58 5.63 4.44
N VAL A 36 -20.16 4.65 3.61
CA VAL A 36 -20.18 4.72 2.16
C VAL A 36 -21.61 4.71 1.61
N GLY A 37 -22.54 4.05 2.32
CA GLY A 37 -23.93 3.90 1.92
C GLY A 37 -24.15 2.86 0.84
N CYS A 38 -23.46 1.70 0.94
CA CYS A 38 -23.53 0.62 -0.05
C CYS A 38 -23.50 -0.76 0.64
N ILE A 39 -23.85 -1.77 -0.13
CA ILE A 39 -23.65 -3.18 0.23
C ILE A 39 -22.44 -3.74 -0.49
N ASP A 40 -21.91 -4.88 -0.05
CA ASP A 40 -20.64 -5.46 -0.52
C ASP A 40 -20.53 -5.59 -2.05
N ARG A 41 -21.59 -6.04 -2.73
CA ARG A 41 -21.62 -6.20 -4.19
C ARG A 41 -21.55 -4.88 -4.97
N GLU A 42 -21.76 -3.74 -4.32
CA GLU A 42 -21.70 -2.40 -4.91
C GLU A 42 -20.33 -1.74 -4.74
N LEU A 43 -19.46 -2.34 -3.93
CA LEU A 43 -18.07 -1.93 -3.79
C LEU A 43 -17.29 -2.19 -5.09
N PRO A 44 -16.21 -1.47 -5.34
CA PRO A 44 -15.34 -1.73 -6.49
C PRO A 44 -14.60 -3.06 -6.38
N TYR A 45 -14.30 -3.50 -5.18
CA TYR A 45 -13.67 -4.77 -4.80
C TYR A 45 -14.04 -5.14 -3.36
N GLU A 46 -13.74 -6.38 -2.97
CA GLU A 46 -13.93 -6.84 -1.60
C GLU A 46 -12.97 -6.11 -0.66
N THR A 47 -13.49 -5.48 0.39
CA THR A 47 -12.66 -4.75 1.36
C THR A 47 -11.68 -5.68 2.05
N ILE A 48 -10.46 -5.23 2.25
CA ILE A 48 -9.45 -5.86 3.08
C ILE A 48 -9.47 -5.13 4.42
N VAL A 49 -9.81 -5.84 5.51
CA VAL A 49 -9.82 -5.28 6.87
C VAL A 49 -9.02 -6.22 7.75
N CYS A 50 -7.84 -5.79 8.14
CA CYS A 50 -6.88 -6.62 8.87
C CYS A 50 -6.57 -6.01 10.22
N LEU A 51 -6.65 -6.82 11.27
CA LEU A 51 -6.10 -6.48 12.58
C LEU A 51 -4.78 -7.24 12.81
N ASP A 52 -3.78 -6.50 13.26
CA ASP A 52 -2.46 -7.01 13.68
C ASP A 52 -1.80 -7.89 12.60
N GLU A 53 -1.40 -9.13 12.93
CA GLU A 53 -0.68 -10.05 12.04
C GLU A 53 -1.38 -10.31 10.69
N LYS A 54 -2.70 -10.10 10.60
CA LYS A 54 -3.44 -10.26 9.34
C LYS A 54 -3.05 -9.20 8.30
N GLY A 55 -2.54 -8.05 8.74
CA GLY A 55 -1.99 -7.02 7.85
C GLY A 55 -0.78 -7.47 7.02
N ALA A 56 -0.18 -8.62 7.32
CA ALA A 56 0.85 -9.25 6.50
C ALA A 56 0.31 -10.17 5.39
N ILE A 57 -1.01 -10.35 5.30
CA ILE A 57 -1.68 -11.11 4.24
C ILE A 57 -2.23 -10.12 3.22
N LEU A 58 -1.56 -9.98 2.07
CA LEU A 58 -1.81 -8.92 1.08
C LEU A 58 -3.27 -8.81 0.62
N HIS A 59 -3.95 -9.95 0.44
CA HIS A 59 -5.36 -10.04 0.03
C HIS A 59 -6.17 -10.83 1.08
N TYR A 60 -6.19 -10.34 2.31
CA TYR A 60 -6.95 -10.96 3.38
C TYR A 60 -8.44 -10.68 3.21
N CYS A 61 -9.22 -11.72 2.90
CA CYS A 61 -10.67 -11.63 2.70
C CYS A 61 -11.49 -11.95 3.97
N GLY A 62 -10.86 -12.41 5.05
CA GLY A 62 -11.53 -12.68 6.32
C GLY A 62 -12.03 -11.39 6.99
N LYS A 63 -13.03 -11.52 7.82
CA LYS A 63 -13.52 -10.45 8.70
C LYS A 63 -13.90 -11.09 10.03
N ARG A 64 -12.94 -11.20 10.94
CA ARG A 64 -13.12 -11.84 12.24
C ARG A 64 -14.05 -11.01 13.12
N ALA A 65 -15.06 -11.65 13.71
CA ALA A 65 -15.91 -11.06 14.73
C ALA A 65 -15.28 -11.23 16.13
N GLY A 66 -15.52 -10.27 17.03
CA GLY A 66 -15.14 -10.37 18.44
C GLY A 66 -13.63 -10.29 18.73
N VAL A 67 -12.78 -10.01 17.72
CA VAL A 67 -11.35 -9.83 17.89
C VAL A 67 -11.02 -8.34 17.88
N GLN A 68 -10.20 -7.90 18.82
CA GLN A 68 -9.65 -6.54 18.87
C GLN A 68 -8.16 -6.57 18.52
N GLY A 69 -7.65 -5.49 17.93
CA GLY A 69 -6.24 -5.36 17.55
C GLY A 69 -5.63 -4.02 17.96
N LYS A 70 -4.32 -3.94 17.79
CA LYS A 70 -3.51 -2.74 18.04
C LYS A 70 -3.17 -1.98 16.77
N VAL A 71 -3.22 -2.67 15.63
CA VAL A 71 -2.99 -2.11 14.30
C VAL A 71 -4.16 -2.50 13.41
N LEU A 72 -4.68 -1.53 12.67
CA LEU A 72 -5.64 -1.74 11.59
C LEU A 72 -4.99 -1.40 10.26
N LEU A 73 -5.01 -2.33 9.31
CA LEU A 73 -4.82 -2.06 7.90
C LEU A 73 -6.17 -2.26 7.21
N ILE A 74 -6.67 -1.23 6.56
CA ILE A 74 -7.88 -1.29 5.74
C ILE A 74 -7.57 -0.81 4.32
N ASP A 75 -7.96 -1.61 3.35
CA ASP A 75 -7.92 -1.33 1.94
C ASP A 75 -9.35 -1.46 1.41
N ALA A 76 -9.92 -0.32 1.02
CA ALA A 76 -11.33 -0.24 0.68
C ALA A 76 -11.61 0.99 -0.21
N GLY A 77 -12.37 0.77 -1.26
CA GLY A 77 -12.80 1.78 -2.21
C GLY A 77 -14.32 1.96 -2.24
N ALA A 78 -14.75 2.94 -3.00
CA ALA A 78 -16.16 3.19 -3.30
C ALA A 78 -16.38 3.38 -4.81
N LYS A 79 -17.62 3.28 -5.26
CA LYS A 79 -18.01 3.51 -6.64
C LYS A 79 -18.90 4.73 -6.82
N THR A 80 -18.69 5.45 -7.93
CA THR A 80 -19.60 6.50 -8.42
C THR A 80 -19.63 6.50 -9.91
N LEU A 81 -20.80 6.38 -10.52
CA LEU A 81 -21.01 6.36 -11.98
C LEU A 81 -20.09 5.36 -12.72
N GLY A 82 -19.85 4.20 -12.12
CA GLY A 82 -19.00 3.15 -12.67
C GLY A 82 -17.51 3.27 -12.36
N TYR A 83 -17.01 4.41 -11.90
CA TYR A 83 -15.61 4.61 -11.50
C TYR A 83 -15.37 4.19 -10.06
N GLY A 84 -14.29 3.43 -9.83
CA GLY A 84 -13.84 3.01 -8.49
C GLY A 84 -12.74 3.89 -7.94
N SER A 85 -12.73 4.13 -6.63
CA SER A 85 -11.54 4.58 -5.88
C SER A 85 -10.83 3.39 -5.26
N ASP A 86 -9.56 3.58 -4.90
CA ASP A 86 -8.73 2.58 -4.24
C ASP A 86 -7.88 3.26 -3.15
N ILE A 87 -8.16 2.94 -1.90
CA ILE A 87 -7.51 3.61 -0.77
C ILE A 87 -7.09 2.59 0.28
N THR A 88 -5.82 2.58 0.61
CA THR A 88 -5.33 1.84 1.78
C THR A 88 -4.83 2.79 2.85
N ARG A 89 -5.17 2.49 4.11
CA ARG A 89 -4.64 3.15 5.30
C ARG A 89 -4.29 2.15 6.38
N THR A 90 -3.23 2.44 7.09
CA THR A 90 -2.85 1.74 8.31
C THR A 90 -2.94 2.70 9.49
N TRP A 91 -3.48 2.26 10.61
CA TRP A 91 -3.56 3.02 11.85
C TRP A 91 -3.11 2.19 13.04
N CYS A 92 -2.43 2.85 13.98
CA CYS A 92 -2.08 2.30 15.28
C CYS A 92 -3.05 2.80 16.35
N ALA A 93 -3.49 1.89 17.23
CA ALA A 93 -4.13 2.26 18.48
C ALA A 93 -3.07 2.74 19.50
N PRO A 94 -3.43 3.50 20.54
CA PRO A 94 -2.47 4.04 21.51
C PRO A 94 -1.58 2.98 22.20
N GLN A 95 -2.02 1.74 22.29
CA GLN A 95 -1.30 0.61 22.88
C GLN A 95 -0.44 -0.18 21.89
N ALA A 96 -0.33 0.26 20.63
CA ALA A 96 0.57 -0.37 19.66
C ALA A 96 2.04 -0.16 20.04
N ASP A 97 2.92 -1.03 19.54
CA ASP A 97 4.36 -0.88 19.75
C ASP A 97 4.83 0.47 19.17
N PRO A 98 5.48 1.33 19.97
CA PRO A 98 5.93 2.65 19.51
C PRO A 98 6.91 2.58 18.34
N ARG A 99 7.66 1.48 18.19
CA ARG A 99 8.55 1.26 17.05
C ARG A 99 7.76 1.04 15.76
N PHE A 100 6.65 0.28 15.85
CA PHE A 100 5.76 0.09 14.71
C PHE A 100 5.03 1.39 14.33
N ALA A 101 4.60 2.17 15.32
CA ALA A 101 4.00 3.49 15.09
C ALA A 101 5.00 4.46 14.41
N ALA A 102 6.28 4.42 14.80
CA ALA A 102 7.33 5.20 14.14
C ALA A 102 7.58 4.75 12.70
N LEU A 103 7.58 3.43 12.41
CA LEU A 103 7.63 2.89 11.06
C LEU A 103 6.45 3.39 10.22
N LEU A 104 5.24 3.38 10.76
CA LEU A 104 4.04 3.87 10.07
C LEU A 104 4.16 5.35 9.69
N CYS A 105 4.67 6.18 10.60
CA CYS A 105 4.89 7.61 10.33
C CYS A 105 5.90 7.82 9.19
N ASP A 106 7.00 7.08 9.20
CA ASP A 106 8.03 7.18 8.14
C ASP A 106 7.55 6.58 6.82
N MET A 107 6.72 5.53 6.84
CA MET A 107 6.07 4.99 5.63
C MET A 107 5.11 5.98 5.00
N ASP A 108 4.37 6.76 5.80
CA ASP A 108 3.51 7.83 5.30
C ASP A 108 4.35 8.92 4.62
N ALA A 109 5.45 9.33 5.22
CA ALA A 109 6.38 10.29 4.62
C ALA A 109 7.02 9.75 3.33
N LEU A 110 7.38 8.46 3.29
CA LEU A 110 7.89 7.77 2.11
C LEU A 110 6.87 7.81 0.97
N GLN A 111 5.63 7.45 1.24
CA GLN A 111 4.55 7.44 0.24
C GLN A 111 4.36 8.85 -0.35
N LEU A 112 4.31 9.89 0.48
CA LEU A 112 4.25 11.28 0.02
C LEU A 112 5.46 11.70 -0.81
N ALA A 113 6.67 11.25 -0.43
CA ALA A 113 7.88 11.52 -1.19
C ALA A 113 7.88 10.87 -2.58
N ILE A 114 7.26 9.67 -2.72
CA ILE A 114 7.04 9.05 -4.04
C ILE A 114 6.00 9.82 -4.84
N CYS A 115 4.85 10.17 -4.24
CA CYS A 115 3.85 11.00 -4.91
C CYS A 115 4.45 12.30 -5.46
N ALA A 116 5.27 12.97 -4.67
CA ALA A 116 5.92 14.23 -5.06
C ALA A 116 6.87 14.12 -6.27
N ARG A 117 7.30 12.90 -6.62
CA ARG A 117 8.15 12.64 -7.80
C ARG A 117 7.38 12.51 -9.10
N VAL A 118 6.07 12.25 -9.03
CA VAL A 118 5.23 11.97 -10.20
C VAL A 118 5.21 13.17 -11.15
N ARG A 119 5.62 12.92 -12.41
CA ARG A 119 5.65 13.91 -13.51
C ARG A 119 5.34 13.20 -14.83
N PRO A 120 4.69 13.87 -15.78
CA PRO A 120 4.58 13.34 -17.13
C PRO A 120 5.97 13.16 -17.76
N GLY A 121 6.09 12.15 -18.62
CA GLY A 121 7.33 11.81 -19.33
C GLY A 121 8.27 10.85 -18.59
N MET A 122 8.06 10.57 -17.29
CA MET A 122 8.90 9.62 -16.57
C MET A 122 8.36 8.18 -16.67
N PRO A 123 9.24 7.16 -16.68
CA PRO A 123 8.82 5.77 -16.56
C PRO A 123 8.23 5.49 -15.16
N TYR A 124 7.09 4.77 -15.09
CA TYR A 124 6.53 4.36 -13.79
C TYR A 124 7.47 3.42 -13.02
N LEU A 125 8.29 2.66 -13.74
CA LEU A 125 9.33 1.81 -13.16
C LEU A 125 10.30 2.57 -12.25
N ASP A 126 10.64 3.82 -12.60
CA ASP A 126 11.56 4.64 -11.81
C ASP A 126 10.96 5.01 -10.44
N LEU A 127 9.63 5.21 -10.38
CA LEU A 127 8.93 5.41 -9.10
C LEU A 127 8.97 4.15 -8.23
N HIS A 128 8.77 2.98 -8.85
CA HIS A 128 8.82 1.71 -8.12
C HIS A 128 10.23 1.43 -7.58
N HIS A 129 11.26 1.65 -8.39
CA HIS A 129 12.64 1.54 -7.94
C HIS A 129 12.95 2.52 -6.79
N ALA A 130 12.54 3.78 -6.94
CA ALA A 130 12.70 4.79 -5.90
C ALA A 130 11.99 4.43 -4.59
N ALA A 131 10.82 3.77 -4.65
CA ALA A 131 10.13 3.28 -3.47
C ALA A 131 10.96 2.22 -2.73
N HIS A 132 11.58 1.29 -3.45
CA HIS A 132 12.49 0.31 -2.85
C HIS A 132 13.74 0.94 -2.24
N VAL A 133 14.33 1.95 -2.89
CA VAL A 133 15.49 2.69 -2.36
C VAL A 133 15.12 3.40 -1.05
N LEU A 134 14.02 4.15 -1.04
CA LEU A 134 13.55 4.83 0.16
C LEU A 134 13.16 3.84 1.28
N LEU A 135 12.57 2.70 0.92
CA LEU A 135 12.27 1.65 1.89
C LEU A 135 13.55 1.06 2.48
N GLY A 136 14.60 0.85 1.68
CA GLY A 136 15.92 0.42 2.18
C GLY A 136 16.48 1.39 3.22
N ASP A 137 16.43 2.69 2.95
CA ASP A 137 16.88 3.72 3.90
C ASP A 137 16.03 3.74 5.17
N LEU A 138 14.71 3.60 5.04
CA LEU A 138 13.79 3.49 6.16
C LEU A 138 14.10 2.28 7.03
N LEU A 139 14.27 1.10 6.44
CA LEU A 139 14.58 -0.13 7.16
C LEU A 139 15.93 -0.03 7.90
N LYS A 140 16.94 0.61 7.30
CA LYS A 140 18.22 0.91 7.95
C LYS A 140 18.05 1.90 9.10
N LYS A 141 17.34 3.00 8.90
CA LYS A 141 17.05 4.02 9.92
C LYS A 141 16.43 3.41 11.18
N HIS A 142 15.53 2.45 11.00
CA HIS A 142 14.86 1.75 12.10
C HIS A 142 15.62 0.53 12.62
N GLY A 143 16.84 0.28 12.14
CA GLY A 143 17.69 -0.83 12.61
C GLY A 143 17.18 -2.22 12.24
N ILE A 144 16.31 -2.33 11.21
CA ILE A 144 15.80 -3.60 10.68
C ILE A 144 16.81 -4.23 9.73
N LEU A 145 17.48 -3.40 8.91
CA LEU A 145 18.57 -3.79 8.00
C LEU A 145 19.86 -3.06 8.37
N GLN A 146 21.00 -3.69 8.05
CA GLN A 146 22.32 -3.07 8.17
C GLN A 146 22.65 -2.15 6.97
N LEU A 147 22.10 -2.46 5.80
CA LEU A 147 22.29 -1.72 4.56
C LEU A 147 21.03 -0.92 4.23
N GLY A 148 21.18 0.20 3.55
CA GLY A 148 20.06 1.04 3.12
C GLY A 148 20.19 1.45 1.65
N GLY A 149 19.21 2.21 1.17
CA GLY A 149 19.21 2.81 -0.16
C GLY A 149 19.42 1.79 -1.28
N GLU A 150 20.19 2.22 -2.26
CA GLU A 150 20.51 1.45 -3.47
C GLU A 150 21.21 0.12 -3.16
N GLU A 151 22.07 0.09 -2.15
CA GLU A 151 22.81 -1.11 -1.78
C GLU A 151 21.86 -2.22 -1.27
N ALA A 152 20.86 -1.86 -0.45
CA ALA A 152 19.84 -2.79 0.01
C ALA A 152 19.01 -3.34 -1.17
N VAL A 153 18.70 -2.51 -2.17
CA VAL A 153 17.98 -2.92 -3.38
C VAL A 153 18.80 -3.89 -4.23
N GLN A 154 20.07 -3.55 -4.51
CA GLN A 154 20.98 -4.39 -5.30
C GLN A 154 21.20 -5.77 -4.67
N GLN A 155 21.18 -5.84 -3.34
CA GLN A 155 21.28 -7.10 -2.63
C GLN A 155 19.94 -7.83 -2.45
N GLY A 156 18.83 -7.25 -2.92
CA GLY A 156 17.49 -7.85 -2.85
C GLY A 156 16.89 -7.86 -1.44
N LEU A 157 17.38 -7.01 -0.52
CA LEU A 157 16.96 -7.02 0.89
C LEU A 157 15.60 -6.34 1.12
N THR A 158 15.17 -5.48 0.21
CA THR A 158 13.88 -4.77 0.32
C THR A 158 12.71 -5.60 -0.23
N ALA A 159 12.98 -6.51 -1.17
CA ALA A 159 11.93 -7.32 -1.83
C ALA A 159 11.08 -8.18 -0.86
N PRO A 160 11.62 -8.81 0.20
CA PRO A 160 10.81 -9.58 1.12
C PRO A 160 9.88 -8.71 1.99
N PHE A 161 10.17 -7.41 2.13
CA PHE A 161 9.33 -6.46 2.86
C PHE A 161 8.32 -5.74 1.97
N PHE A 162 8.59 -5.61 0.66
CA PHE A 162 7.71 -4.98 -0.31
C PHE A 162 7.57 -5.87 -1.56
N PRO A 163 6.73 -6.91 -1.51
CA PRO A 163 6.70 -7.95 -2.54
C PRO A 163 5.74 -7.67 -3.72
N HIS A 164 5.01 -6.57 -3.74
CA HIS A 164 4.05 -6.24 -4.80
C HIS A 164 4.47 -5.00 -5.62
N GLY A 165 3.71 -4.67 -6.66
CA GLY A 165 3.93 -3.45 -7.45
C GLY A 165 3.61 -2.18 -6.66
N LEU A 166 4.22 -1.06 -7.03
CA LEU A 166 3.96 0.24 -6.41
C LEU A 166 2.54 0.75 -6.68
N GLY A 167 1.85 0.21 -7.68
CA GLY A 167 0.50 0.60 -8.03
C GLY A 167 0.08 0.19 -9.44
N HIS A 168 -1.09 0.62 -9.82
CA HIS A 168 -1.77 0.26 -11.06
C HIS A 168 -2.64 1.40 -11.57
N PHE A 169 -3.03 1.36 -12.83
CA PHE A 169 -4.05 2.26 -13.36
C PHE A 169 -5.38 2.02 -12.66
N LEU A 170 -6.13 3.09 -12.50
CA LEU A 170 -7.42 3.14 -11.82
C LEU A 170 -8.45 3.85 -12.70
N GLY A 171 -9.63 3.26 -12.83
CA GLY A 171 -10.70 3.81 -13.63
C GLY A 171 -12.04 3.12 -13.43
N ILE A 172 -12.61 2.57 -14.47
CA ILE A 172 -13.83 1.74 -14.43
C ILE A 172 -13.53 0.42 -13.73
N GLN A 173 -12.36 -0.15 -13.99
CA GLN A 173 -11.82 -1.26 -13.23
C GLN A 173 -10.84 -0.72 -12.18
N VAL A 174 -10.78 -1.37 -11.01
CA VAL A 174 -9.81 -1.00 -9.97
C VAL A 174 -8.40 -1.27 -10.46
N HIS A 175 -8.11 -2.48 -10.92
CA HIS A 175 -6.90 -2.77 -11.69
C HIS A 175 -7.19 -2.51 -13.16
N ASP A 176 -7.14 -1.23 -13.58
CA ASP A 176 -7.56 -0.87 -14.92
C ASP A 176 -6.53 -1.28 -15.98
N VAL A 177 -7.01 -1.38 -17.22
CA VAL A 177 -6.21 -1.86 -18.36
C VAL A 177 -5.17 -0.82 -18.81
N GLY A 178 -4.22 -1.24 -19.65
CA GLY A 178 -3.27 -0.33 -20.30
C GLY A 178 -1.99 -0.06 -19.51
N GLY A 179 -1.86 -0.47 -18.24
CA GLY A 179 -0.66 -0.22 -17.42
C GLY A 179 0.64 -0.78 -18.01
N ARG A 180 0.56 -1.83 -18.82
CA ARG A 180 1.70 -2.44 -19.55
C ARG A 180 1.66 -2.18 -21.05
N GLN A 181 0.75 -1.36 -21.55
CA GLN A 181 0.61 -1.06 -22.96
C GLN A 181 1.76 -0.18 -23.45
N LYS A 182 2.40 -0.59 -24.56
CA LYS A 182 3.59 0.09 -25.10
C LYS A 182 3.24 1.40 -25.80
N THR A 183 2.22 1.36 -26.66
CA THR A 183 1.74 2.51 -27.45
C THR A 183 0.20 2.51 -27.49
N PRO A 184 -0.44 3.61 -27.90
CA PRO A 184 -1.90 3.64 -28.08
C PRO A 184 -2.42 2.55 -29.04
N GLU A 185 -1.62 2.11 -29.99
CA GLU A 185 -1.96 1.09 -30.99
C GLU A 185 -1.78 -0.34 -30.44
N GLY A 186 -1.14 -0.50 -29.27
CA GLY A 186 -0.97 -1.78 -28.61
C GLY A 186 0.46 -2.12 -28.25
N GLY A 187 0.73 -3.44 -28.13
CA GLY A 187 1.99 -3.97 -27.62
C GLY A 187 2.04 -3.99 -26.10
N VAL A 188 2.94 -4.80 -25.55
CA VAL A 188 3.12 -4.98 -24.09
C VAL A 188 4.58 -4.79 -23.71
N VAL A 189 4.83 -4.04 -22.64
CA VAL A 189 6.12 -3.97 -21.95
C VAL A 189 6.02 -4.81 -20.69
N PRO A 190 6.64 -6.02 -20.63
CA PRO A 190 6.58 -6.84 -19.44
C PRO A 190 7.36 -6.18 -18.30
N PRO A 191 7.00 -6.47 -17.04
CA PRO A 191 7.79 -6.00 -15.89
C PRO A 191 9.18 -6.66 -15.90
N PRO A 192 10.20 -5.96 -15.40
CA PRO A 192 11.54 -6.54 -15.30
C PRO A 192 11.56 -7.69 -14.29
N ARG A 193 12.51 -8.63 -14.45
CA ARG A 193 12.65 -9.80 -13.57
C ARG A 193 12.82 -9.44 -12.09
N GLN A 194 13.42 -8.30 -11.82
CA GLN A 194 13.61 -7.77 -10.47
C GLN A 194 12.28 -7.40 -9.80
N TYR A 195 11.27 -6.97 -10.58
CA TYR A 195 9.98 -6.51 -10.12
C TYR A 195 8.81 -7.22 -10.83
N PRO A 196 8.70 -8.55 -10.69
CA PRO A 196 7.80 -9.37 -11.52
C PRO A 196 6.31 -9.04 -11.32
N TYR A 197 5.96 -8.46 -10.18
CA TYR A 197 4.58 -8.12 -9.82
C TYR A 197 4.17 -6.68 -10.16
N LEU A 198 5.08 -5.89 -10.78
CA LEU A 198 4.76 -4.53 -11.20
C LEU A 198 3.66 -4.54 -12.27
N ARG A 199 2.56 -3.82 -12.01
CA ARG A 199 1.39 -3.77 -12.91
C ARG A 199 1.50 -2.66 -13.95
N THR A 200 2.29 -1.61 -13.67
CA THR A 200 2.48 -0.46 -14.55
C THR A 200 3.93 -0.34 -14.96
N THR A 201 4.20 -0.50 -16.27
CA THR A 201 5.54 -0.35 -16.89
C THR A 201 5.57 0.78 -17.91
N ARG A 202 4.45 1.46 -18.08
CA ARG A 202 4.24 2.54 -19.05
C ARG A 202 4.94 3.83 -18.61
N THR A 203 5.28 4.67 -19.59
CA THR A 203 5.61 6.08 -19.33
C THR A 203 4.37 6.82 -18.85
N ILE A 204 4.55 7.64 -17.84
CA ILE A 204 3.49 8.47 -17.25
C ILE A 204 3.15 9.60 -18.20
N GLU A 205 1.86 9.79 -18.47
CA GLU A 205 1.35 10.82 -19.36
C GLU A 205 0.28 11.67 -18.66
N GLU A 206 0.08 12.90 -19.11
CA GLU A 206 -1.01 13.75 -18.63
C GLU A 206 -2.36 13.04 -18.79
N GLY A 207 -3.23 13.17 -17.79
CA GLY A 207 -4.53 12.51 -17.74
C GLY A 207 -4.51 11.08 -17.20
N HIS A 208 -3.34 10.44 -17.03
CA HIS A 208 -3.28 9.14 -16.35
C HIS A 208 -3.77 9.24 -14.91
N VAL A 209 -4.52 8.23 -14.47
CA VAL A 209 -4.89 8.03 -13.08
C VAL A 209 -4.38 6.68 -12.63
N PHE A 210 -3.66 6.67 -11.51
CA PHE A 210 -3.09 5.45 -10.94
C PHE A 210 -2.89 5.57 -9.44
N THR A 211 -2.69 4.42 -8.79
CA THR A 211 -2.39 4.32 -7.36
C THR A 211 -0.89 4.47 -7.08
N ILE A 212 -0.56 4.95 -5.89
CA ILE A 212 0.78 4.89 -5.28
C ILE A 212 0.60 4.27 -3.89
N GLU A 213 1.00 3.00 -3.76
CA GLU A 213 0.69 2.12 -2.62
C GLU A 213 1.92 1.38 -2.07
N PRO A 214 3.00 2.05 -1.69
CA PRO A 214 4.12 1.34 -1.09
C PRO A 214 3.69 0.61 0.19
N GLY A 215 4.30 -0.56 0.43
CA GLY A 215 4.04 -1.37 1.61
C GLY A 215 5.30 -1.82 2.32
N LEU A 216 5.15 -2.15 3.59
CA LEU A 216 6.16 -2.79 4.43
C LEU A 216 5.48 -3.92 5.19
N TYR A 217 5.92 -5.17 4.98
CA TYR A 217 5.27 -6.33 5.57
C TYR A 217 6.29 -7.26 6.23
N PHE A 218 5.87 -7.89 7.33
CA PHE A 218 6.62 -8.92 8.02
C PHE A 218 6.06 -10.30 7.65
N ILE A 219 6.29 -10.76 6.40
CA ILE A 219 5.80 -12.03 5.86
C ILE A 219 6.86 -13.09 6.06
N GLU A 220 6.68 -13.99 7.04
CA GLU A 220 7.67 -15.03 7.39
C GLU A 220 8.07 -15.89 6.18
N MET A 221 7.14 -16.25 5.30
CA MET A 221 7.43 -17.06 4.12
C MET A 221 8.46 -16.38 3.18
N LEU A 222 8.43 -15.05 3.07
CA LEU A 222 9.36 -14.27 2.25
C LEU A 222 10.66 -13.95 2.98
N LEU A 223 10.64 -13.83 4.30
CA LEU A 223 11.80 -13.55 5.14
C LEU A 223 12.62 -14.80 5.46
N ARG A 224 11.98 -15.98 5.54
CA ARG A 224 12.62 -17.25 5.91
C ARG A 224 13.86 -17.59 5.08
N PRO A 225 13.91 -17.40 3.74
CA PRO A 225 15.12 -17.70 2.97
C PRO A 225 16.35 -16.88 3.40
N PHE A 226 16.16 -15.75 4.06
CA PHE A 226 17.24 -14.88 4.52
C PHE A 226 17.69 -15.18 5.97
N ARG A 227 16.97 -16.05 6.71
CA ARG A 227 17.34 -16.40 8.10
C ARG A 227 18.62 -17.22 8.19
N SER A 228 19.09 -17.76 7.07
CA SER A 228 20.34 -18.52 6.97
C SER A 228 21.19 -18.04 5.80
N GLY A 229 22.48 -18.39 5.84
CA GLY A 229 23.43 -17.98 4.79
C GLY A 229 24.06 -16.61 5.00
N ALA A 230 24.83 -16.16 4.01
CA ALA A 230 25.69 -14.98 4.12
C ALA A 230 24.94 -13.66 4.39
N LYS A 231 23.69 -13.57 3.98
CA LYS A 231 22.88 -12.36 4.20
C LYS A 231 22.15 -12.29 5.54
N ALA A 232 22.12 -13.37 6.31
CA ALA A 232 21.38 -13.43 7.56
C ALA A 232 21.81 -12.33 8.57
N GLN A 233 23.10 -12.02 8.61
CA GLN A 233 23.67 -10.97 9.45
C GLN A 233 23.25 -9.54 9.07
N LEU A 234 22.71 -9.34 7.88
CA LEU A 234 22.24 -8.03 7.42
C LEU A 234 20.85 -7.66 7.97
N PHE A 235 20.16 -8.61 8.61
CA PHE A 235 18.84 -8.44 9.21
C PHE A 235 18.90 -8.47 10.74
N ASN A 236 18.12 -7.61 11.37
CA ASN A 236 17.89 -7.66 12.81
C ASN A 236 16.69 -8.56 13.13
N TRP A 237 16.93 -9.86 13.21
CA TRP A 237 15.86 -10.86 13.39
C TRP A 237 15.09 -10.68 14.69
N THR A 238 15.75 -10.26 15.77
CA THR A 238 15.08 -9.99 17.05
C THR A 238 14.02 -8.89 16.89
N LEU A 239 14.36 -7.83 16.18
CA LEU A 239 13.44 -6.72 15.93
C LEU A 239 12.32 -7.13 14.95
N ILE A 240 12.67 -7.84 13.88
CA ILE A 240 11.71 -8.35 12.89
C ILE A 240 10.67 -9.24 13.58
N ASP A 241 11.10 -10.19 14.41
CA ASP A 241 10.21 -11.10 15.14
C ASP A 241 9.30 -10.36 16.13
N ALA A 242 9.83 -9.34 16.81
CA ALA A 242 9.04 -8.50 17.71
C ALA A 242 7.95 -7.70 16.97
N LEU A 243 8.23 -7.22 15.75
CA LEU A 243 7.30 -6.41 14.95
C LEU A 243 6.32 -7.25 14.11
N ALA A 244 6.65 -8.52 13.85
CA ALA A 244 5.85 -9.40 12.99
C ALA A 244 4.38 -9.57 13.45
N SER A 245 4.14 -9.51 14.76
CA SER A 245 2.80 -9.58 15.35
C SER A 245 1.90 -8.39 14.97
N HIS A 246 2.46 -7.28 14.45
CA HIS A 246 1.73 -6.10 14.00
C HIS A 246 1.39 -6.16 12.50
N GLY A 247 1.87 -7.18 11.78
CA GLY A 247 1.52 -7.48 10.41
C GLY A 247 2.26 -6.65 9.36
N GLY A 248 1.62 -5.62 8.84
CA GLY A 248 2.19 -4.79 7.78
C GLY A 248 1.61 -3.40 7.73
N ILE A 249 2.22 -2.58 6.90
CA ILE A 249 1.83 -1.20 6.60
C ILE A 249 1.62 -1.08 5.10
N ARG A 250 0.48 -0.55 4.66
CA ARG A 250 0.25 -0.05 3.30
C ARG A 250 -0.45 1.29 3.38
N ILE A 251 0.01 2.22 2.57
CA ILE A 251 -0.57 3.55 2.45
C ILE A 251 -0.70 3.84 0.96
N GLU A 252 -1.91 4.08 0.52
CA GLU A 252 -2.28 4.19 -0.88
C GLU A 252 -3.08 5.43 -1.16
N ASP A 253 -2.65 6.18 -2.15
CA ASP A 253 -3.35 7.33 -2.70
C ASP A 253 -3.54 7.18 -4.20
N ASN A 254 -4.61 7.77 -4.72
CA ASN A 254 -4.91 7.87 -6.13
C ASN A 254 -4.43 9.21 -6.67
N LEU A 255 -3.64 9.18 -7.73
CA LEU A 255 -3.06 10.36 -8.36
C LEU A 255 -3.60 10.57 -9.77
N LEU A 256 -4.00 11.80 -10.07
CA LEU A 256 -4.22 12.28 -11.43
C LEU A 256 -2.98 13.03 -11.92
N VAL A 257 -2.40 12.60 -13.03
CA VAL A 257 -1.27 13.29 -13.65
C VAL A 257 -1.76 14.54 -14.37
N THR A 258 -1.13 15.67 -14.08
CA THR A 258 -1.39 16.96 -14.70
C THR A 258 -0.25 17.32 -15.66
N LYS A 259 -0.41 18.40 -16.42
CA LYS A 259 0.60 18.87 -17.37
C LYS A 259 1.99 19.04 -16.75
N ASP A 260 2.06 19.54 -15.51
CA ASP A 260 3.31 19.92 -14.86
C ASP A 260 3.64 19.08 -13.61
N GLY A 261 2.83 18.05 -13.31
CA GLY A 261 3.02 17.23 -12.12
C GLY A 261 1.86 16.28 -11.87
N HIS A 262 1.27 16.36 -10.68
CA HIS A 262 0.13 15.52 -10.31
C HIS A 262 -0.80 16.25 -9.34
N ARG A 263 -2.02 15.73 -9.21
CA ARG A 263 -2.98 16.07 -8.17
C ARG A 263 -3.30 14.80 -7.38
N ASN A 264 -3.08 14.82 -6.09
CA ASN A 264 -3.49 13.74 -5.19
C ASN A 264 -5.00 13.86 -4.95
N LEU A 265 -5.76 12.83 -5.32
CA LEU A 265 -7.22 12.82 -5.22
C LEU A 265 -7.69 12.39 -3.83
N THR A 266 -6.86 11.65 -3.10
CA THR A 266 -7.18 11.01 -1.81
C THR A 266 -6.84 11.89 -0.61
N ARG A 267 -5.61 12.42 -0.51
CA ARG A 267 -5.09 13.12 0.67
C ARG A 267 -5.94 14.30 1.17
N PRO A 268 -6.50 15.14 0.30
CA PRO A 268 -7.32 16.27 0.77
C PRO A 268 -8.63 15.86 1.44
N LYS A 269 -8.99 14.56 1.40
CA LYS A 269 -10.29 14.05 1.83
C LYS A 269 -10.21 13.12 3.05
N ILE A 270 -9.03 12.58 3.36
CA ILE A 270 -8.78 11.59 4.43
C ILE A 270 -7.79 12.13 5.53
#